data_5ca93aad54a83c88c72aecca782fe85a
#
_entry.id   5ca93aad54a83c88c72aecca782fe85a
#
_cell.length_a   1.000
_cell.length_b   1.000
_cell.length_c   1.000
_cell.angle_alpha   90.00
_cell.angle_beta   90.00
_cell.angle_gamma   90.00
#
_symmetry.space_group_name_H-M   'P 1'
#
loop_
_entity.id
_entity.type
_entity.pdbx_description
1 polymer ?
#
loop_
_entity_poly.entity_id
_entity_poly.type
_entity_poly.pdbx_seq_one_letter_code
_entity_poly.pdbx_strand_id
1 'polypeptide(L)'
;MPGRHANTAMQAPTPPEIYNWRVYLTAVVASMGALLFGYDLAFIGTTISRDAFKKDFGLEDASVAANNAFDANIVSLLQAGCFFGSLFAGPLSDKVGRKWSIMIAGMVFDIGSLMQTLAYGIRDVVFVGRVVGGLGVGACSMLVPMYIAEMAPPTIRGRLVGLYEIFVQVGTCVGFWVNYGIAEHGPYGRASWMTPFGLQLIPGGVLIIGMLFMCESPRYLARTQGRESAEAGLSALRNLEKDHPYLIEELGHIMDQIEQEQIFAVGKGLKATVNMACRKGNWNRLVIGNVMMIFMQMAGSNAINYFSPKIFKSIGLGGGDTSLYATGIYGIIRLVAVLIAMYFVVDKFGRTKMLMSGSAVMALGMWFVGAYVKVANPEESDNIGPAGYVAIAMLYIYAVGFCFSYAGIPWIYCSEIFPMNLRSIGVGSCTATHWLLNFVIARSVPYMITDIGYGTYFVFASFITVGIFWVYFFVPETKGLSLEDMDILFGSPQATSDVELGIAVDSEKRKHEIDSTHVEISGASTAD
;
A
#
# COMPACT_ATOMS: atom_id res chain seq x y z
N MET A 1 -13.90 14.43 -36.65
CA MET A 1 -14.74 15.05 -35.60
C MET A 1 -13.77 15.58 -34.55
N PRO A 2 -13.79 16.87 -34.19
CA PRO A 2 -12.84 17.44 -33.24
C PRO A 2 -13.13 16.90 -31.84
N GLY A 3 -12.06 16.38 -31.18
CA GLY A 3 -12.11 15.82 -29.85
C GLY A 3 -12.63 16.84 -28.83
N ARG A 4 -13.76 16.56 -28.21
CA ARG A 4 -14.15 17.17 -26.94
C ARG A 4 -13.09 16.73 -25.91
N HIS A 5 -12.23 17.65 -25.51
CA HIS A 5 -11.51 17.53 -24.25
C HIS A 5 -12.56 17.50 -23.15
N ALA A 6 -12.85 16.32 -22.66
CA ALA A 6 -13.78 16.12 -21.57
C ALA A 6 -13.16 16.72 -20.32
N ASN A 7 -13.73 17.82 -19.85
CA ASN A 7 -13.60 18.25 -18.47
C ASN A 7 -14.00 17.04 -17.60
N THR A 8 -13.05 16.40 -16.97
CA THR A 8 -13.25 15.18 -16.14
C THR A 8 -13.96 15.46 -14.82
N ALA A 9 -14.33 16.70 -14.56
CA ALA A 9 -15.18 17.06 -13.42
C ALA A 9 -16.64 16.76 -13.76
N MET A 10 -17.32 15.98 -12.94
CA MET A 10 -18.75 15.76 -13.05
C MET A 10 -19.49 17.10 -13.02
N GLN A 11 -20.34 17.33 -14.03
CA GLN A 11 -21.13 18.55 -14.14
C GLN A 11 -22.42 18.47 -13.30
N ALA A 12 -22.94 17.26 -13.11
CA ALA A 12 -24.09 17.04 -12.26
C ALA A 12 -23.74 17.26 -10.78
N PRO A 13 -24.56 18.00 -10.02
CA PRO A 13 -24.34 18.18 -8.59
C PRO A 13 -24.34 16.82 -7.89
N THR A 14 -23.39 16.64 -7.00
CA THR A 14 -23.22 15.37 -6.25
C THR A 14 -24.38 15.20 -5.26
N PRO A 15 -25.31 14.25 -5.47
CA PRO A 15 -26.45 14.06 -4.57
C PRO A 15 -26.00 13.43 -3.25
N PRO A 16 -26.61 13.77 -2.10
CA PRO A 16 -26.24 13.23 -0.80
C PRO A 16 -26.47 11.71 -0.67
N GLU A 17 -27.38 11.15 -1.47
CA GLU A 17 -27.75 9.72 -1.48
C GLU A 17 -26.59 8.80 -1.84
N ILE A 18 -25.58 9.28 -2.57
CA ILE A 18 -24.40 8.48 -2.93
C ILE A 18 -23.49 8.18 -1.73
N TYR A 19 -23.60 8.98 -0.65
CA TYR A 19 -22.87 8.76 0.60
C TYR A 19 -23.61 7.77 1.52
N ASN A 20 -24.11 6.69 0.95
CA ASN A 20 -24.92 5.70 1.66
C ASN A 20 -24.04 4.64 2.37
N TRP A 21 -24.64 3.96 3.32
CA TRP A 21 -23.98 2.92 4.12
C TRP A 21 -23.43 1.75 3.28
N ARG A 22 -23.98 1.46 2.10
CA ARG A 22 -23.55 0.35 1.23
C ARG A 22 -22.13 0.57 0.72
N VAL A 23 -21.80 1.79 0.32
CA VAL A 23 -20.47 2.18 -0.15
C VAL A 23 -19.43 2.04 0.97
N TYR A 24 -19.77 2.54 2.18
CA TYR A 24 -18.88 2.41 3.34
C TYR A 24 -18.73 0.97 3.78
N LEU A 25 -19.81 0.20 3.84
CA LEU A 25 -19.77 -1.21 4.21
C LEU A 25 -18.91 -2.02 3.23
N THR A 26 -19.06 -1.77 1.92
CA THR A 26 -18.24 -2.42 0.89
C THR A 26 -16.74 -2.13 1.10
N ALA A 27 -16.40 -0.87 1.40
CA ALA A 27 -15.01 -0.50 1.67
C ALA A 27 -14.48 -1.16 2.96
N VAL A 28 -15.27 -1.22 4.03
CA VAL A 28 -14.91 -1.86 5.30
C VAL A 28 -14.73 -3.37 5.12
N VAL A 29 -15.68 -4.05 4.46
CA VAL A 29 -15.61 -5.49 4.22
C VAL A 29 -14.38 -5.85 3.37
N ALA A 30 -14.15 -5.12 2.28
CA ALA A 30 -12.96 -5.33 1.45
C ALA A 30 -11.66 -5.07 2.23
N SER A 31 -11.65 -4.07 3.13
CA SER A 31 -10.49 -3.74 3.96
C SER A 31 -10.16 -4.81 5.01
N MET A 32 -11.00 -5.83 5.22
CA MET A 32 -10.61 -7.01 5.99
C MET A 32 -9.38 -7.71 5.37
N GLY A 33 -9.22 -7.66 4.04
CA GLY A 33 -8.01 -8.12 3.35
C GLY A 33 -6.74 -7.34 3.75
N ALA A 34 -6.88 -6.05 4.07
CA ALA A 34 -5.79 -5.25 4.63
C ALA A 34 -5.49 -5.63 6.09
N LEU A 35 -6.53 -5.91 6.87
CA LEU A 35 -6.40 -6.35 8.25
C LEU A 35 -5.65 -7.69 8.36
N LEU A 36 -5.90 -8.64 7.44
CA LEU A 36 -5.12 -9.89 7.33
C LEU A 36 -3.62 -9.61 7.23
N PHE A 37 -3.26 -8.74 6.30
CA PHE A 37 -1.86 -8.36 6.08
C PHE A 37 -1.27 -7.72 7.34
N GLY A 38 -1.96 -6.74 7.93
CA GLY A 38 -1.50 -6.05 9.14
C GLY A 38 -1.31 -6.99 10.33
N TYR A 39 -2.24 -7.91 10.54
CA TYR A 39 -2.14 -8.90 11.62
C TYR A 39 -0.92 -9.79 11.43
N ASP A 40 -0.69 -10.26 10.18
CA ASP A 40 0.45 -11.13 9.88
C ASP A 40 1.80 -10.44 10.08
N LEU A 41 1.90 -9.15 9.78
CA LEU A 41 3.11 -8.35 10.06
C LEU A 41 3.51 -8.36 11.54
N ALA A 42 2.53 -8.39 12.43
CA ALA A 42 2.73 -8.16 13.85
C ALA A 42 2.85 -9.45 14.67
N PHE A 43 2.01 -10.45 14.37
CA PHE A 43 1.91 -11.62 15.26
C PHE A 43 3.12 -12.56 15.16
N ILE A 44 3.73 -12.67 13.98
CA ILE A 44 4.72 -13.71 13.70
C ILE A 44 5.97 -13.60 14.59
N GLY A 45 6.58 -12.41 14.67
CA GLY A 45 7.81 -12.19 15.42
C GLY A 45 7.65 -12.44 16.93
N THR A 46 6.50 -12.06 17.45
CA THR A 46 6.15 -12.27 18.86
C THR A 46 5.83 -13.75 19.16
N THR A 47 5.23 -14.46 18.20
CA THR A 47 4.86 -15.87 18.35
C THR A 47 6.08 -16.79 18.27
N ILE A 48 7.00 -16.59 17.32
CA ILE A 48 8.20 -17.42 17.17
C ILE A 48 9.20 -17.24 18.32
N SER A 49 9.13 -16.13 19.03
CA SER A 49 10.01 -15.90 20.21
C SER A 49 9.59 -16.68 21.45
N ARG A 50 8.39 -17.32 21.46
CA ARG A 50 7.88 -18.08 22.60
C ARG A 50 8.62 -19.39 22.81
N ASP A 51 8.87 -19.77 24.06
CA ASP A 51 9.56 -21.01 24.40
C ASP A 51 8.77 -22.25 23.96
N ALA A 52 7.43 -22.24 24.10
CA ALA A 52 6.59 -23.35 23.63
C ALA A 52 6.69 -23.57 22.10
N PHE A 53 6.83 -22.49 21.33
CA PHE A 53 7.05 -22.58 19.88
C PHE A 53 8.43 -23.16 19.59
N LYS A 54 9.47 -22.65 20.22
CA LYS A 54 10.85 -23.14 20.05
C LYS A 54 10.97 -24.62 20.40
N LYS A 55 10.32 -25.04 21.48
CA LYS A 55 10.29 -26.44 21.91
C LYS A 55 9.62 -27.35 20.89
N ASP A 56 8.41 -27.00 20.43
CA ASP A 56 7.67 -27.83 19.47
C ASP A 56 8.39 -27.96 18.13
N PHE A 57 9.11 -26.91 17.71
CA PHE A 57 9.87 -26.90 16.45
C PHE A 57 11.35 -27.31 16.62
N GLY A 58 11.78 -27.77 17.81
CA GLY A 58 13.13 -28.25 18.06
C GLY A 58 14.20 -27.15 17.89
N LEU A 59 13.91 -25.95 18.37
CA LEU A 59 14.78 -24.77 18.27
C LEU A 59 15.48 -24.44 19.60
N GLU A 60 15.12 -25.10 20.72
CA GLU A 60 15.69 -24.81 22.05
C GLU A 60 17.19 -25.07 22.08
N ASP A 61 17.63 -26.24 21.55
CA ASP A 61 19.03 -26.66 21.53
C ASP A 61 19.72 -26.35 20.19
N ALA A 62 19.05 -25.60 19.31
CA ALA A 62 19.59 -25.29 18.00
C ALA A 62 20.67 -24.20 18.08
N SER A 63 21.66 -24.25 17.20
CA SER A 63 22.67 -23.19 17.11
C SER A 63 22.01 -21.84 16.74
N VAL A 64 22.65 -20.73 17.11
CA VAL A 64 22.20 -19.36 16.76
C VAL A 64 21.97 -19.23 15.24
N ALA A 65 22.88 -19.83 14.44
CA ALA A 65 22.75 -19.82 12.97
C ALA A 65 21.50 -20.58 12.50
N ALA A 66 21.16 -21.71 13.11
CA ALA A 66 19.95 -22.48 12.78
C ALA A 66 18.68 -21.75 13.17
N ASN A 67 18.66 -21.08 14.33
CA ASN A 67 17.55 -20.24 14.78
C ASN A 67 17.34 -19.04 13.84
N ASN A 68 18.40 -18.33 13.46
CA ASN A 68 18.33 -17.24 12.52
C ASN A 68 17.84 -17.69 11.13
N ALA A 69 18.29 -18.87 10.67
CA ALA A 69 17.81 -19.43 9.40
C ALA A 69 16.32 -19.78 9.46
N PHE A 70 15.84 -20.32 10.57
CA PHE A 70 14.43 -20.63 10.75
C PHE A 70 13.58 -19.35 10.80
N ASP A 71 13.97 -18.36 11.62
CA ASP A 71 13.29 -17.08 11.74
C ASP A 71 13.25 -16.33 10.41
N ALA A 72 14.36 -16.33 9.69
CA ALA A 72 14.44 -15.74 8.36
C ALA A 72 13.51 -16.45 7.35
N ASN A 73 13.44 -17.78 7.39
CA ASN A 73 12.59 -18.56 6.49
C ASN A 73 11.10 -18.34 6.80
N ILE A 74 10.70 -18.48 8.07
CA ILE A 74 9.27 -18.40 8.43
C ILE A 74 8.69 -17.03 8.14
N VAL A 75 9.47 -15.95 8.27
CA VAL A 75 9.02 -14.60 7.92
C VAL A 75 9.07 -14.37 6.41
N SER A 76 10.21 -14.65 5.76
CA SER A 76 10.41 -14.30 4.35
C SER A 76 9.58 -15.12 3.36
N LEU A 77 9.24 -16.37 3.66
CA LEU A 77 8.46 -17.22 2.77
C LEU A 77 7.05 -16.69 2.51
N LEU A 78 6.43 -16.02 3.50
CA LEU A 78 5.18 -15.33 3.25
C LEU A 78 5.37 -14.20 2.23
N GLN A 79 6.44 -13.42 2.35
CA GLN A 79 6.72 -12.31 1.42
C GLN A 79 6.98 -12.81 0.00
N ALA A 80 7.65 -13.98 -0.13
CA ALA A 80 7.80 -14.64 -1.43
C ALA A 80 6.43 -15.03 -2.02
N GLY A 81 5.54 -15.60 -1.20
CA GLY A 81 4.15 -15.84 -1.59
C GLY A 81 3.43 -14.57 -2.03
N CYS A 82 3.57 -13.48 -1.28
CA CYS A 82 2.95 -12.19 -1.61
C CYS A 82 3.43 -11.63 -2.96
N PHE A 83 4.73 -11.78 -3.26
CA PHE A 83 5.27 -11.37 -4.56
C PHE A 83 4.54 -12.07 -5.72
N PHE A 84 4.44 -13.39 -5.68
CA PHE A 84 3.74 -14.14 -6.72
C PHE A 84 2.22 -13.88 -6.70
N GLY A 85 1.62 -13.81 -5.50
CA GLY A 85 0.20 -13.51 -5.36
C GLY A 85 -0.21 -12.18 -6.00
N SER A 86 0.57 -11.13 -5.81
CA SER A 86 0.32 -9.82 -6.41
C SER A 86 0.45 -9.84 -7.94
N LEU A 87 1.38 -10.61 -8.50
CA LEU A 87 1.55 -10.74 -9.97
C LEU A 87 0.37 -11.49 -10.63
N PHE A 88 -0.17 -12.52 -9.96
CA PHE A 88 -1.29 -13.30 -10.51
C PHE A 88 -2.65 -12.65 -10.26
N ALA A 89 -2.76 -11.72 -9.32
CA ALA A 89 -4.01 -11.07 -8.94
C ALA A 89 -4.66 -10.30 -10.10
N GLY A 90 -3.87 -9.57 -10.89
CA GLY A 90 -4.35 -8.79 -12.03
C GLY A 90 -5.05 -9.68 -13.08
N PRO A 91 -4.35 -10.64 -13.71
CA PRO A 91 -4.94 -11.57 -14.66
C PRO A 91 -6.14 -12.35 -14.12
N LEU A 92 -6.13 -12.72 -12.83
CA LEU A 92 -7.26 -13.39 -12.18
C LEU A 92 -8.47 -12.47 -12.13
N SER A 93 -8.30 -11.23 -11.66
CA SER A 93 -9.40 -10.27 -11.52
C SER A 93 -10.01 -9.85 -12.85
N ASP A 94 -9.24 -9.85 -13.91
CA ASP A 94 -9.72 -9.55 -15.25
C ASP A 94 -10.60 -10.66 -15.85
N LYS A 95 -10.38 -11.92 -15.43
CA LYS A 95 -11.16 -13.09 -15.90
C LYS A 95 -12.38 -13.37 -15.05
N VAL A 96 -12.24 -13.32 -13.73
CA VAL A 96 -13.25 -13.82 -12.78
C VAL A 96 -14.05 -12.68 -12.14
N GLY A 97 -13.52 -11.46 -12.16
CA GLY A 97 -14.10 -10.30 -11.48
C GLY A 97 -13.38 -9.98 -10.17
N ARG A 98 -13.64 -8.78 -9.67
CA ARG A 98 -12.93 -8.26 -8.48
C ARG A 98 -13.42 -8.95 -7.21
N LYS A 99 -14.73 -9.06 -7.05
CA LYS A 99 -15.39 -9.72 -5.92
C LYS A 99 -14.90 -11.15 -5.72
N TRP A 100 -15.00 -11.96 -6.77
CA TRP A 100 -14.63 -13.38 -6.70
C TRP A 100 -13.13 -13.57 -6.52
N SER A 101 -12.31 -12.71 -7.12
CA SER A 101 -10.86 -12.77 -6.94
C SER A 101 -10.43 -12.46 -5.51
N ILE A 102 -11.06 -11.49 -4.84
CA ILE A 102 -10.82 -11.19 -3.42
C ILE A 102 -11.26 -12.39 -2.55
N MET A 103 -12.40 -13.02 -2.85
CA MET A 103 -12.85 -14.21 -2.12
C MET A 103 -11.89 -15.38 -2.29
N ILE A 104 -11.42 -15.64 -3.51
CA ILE A 104 -10.42 -16.69 -3.78
C ILE A 104 -9.13 -16.39 -3.01
N ALA A 105 -8.66 -15.15 -3.01
CA ALA A 105 -7.48 -14.72 -2.27
C ALA A 105 -7.65 -14.94 -0.75
N GLY A 106 -8.82 -14.59 -0.20
CA GLY A 106 -9.18 -14.86 1.19
C GLY A 106 -9.18 -16.36 1.53
N MET A 107 -9.77 -17.20 0.67
CA MET A 107 -9.77 -18.65 0.85
C MET A 107 -8.36 -19.24 0.81
N VAL A 108 -7.51 -18.80 -0.13
CA VAL A 108 -6.11 -19.25 -0.21
C VAL A 108 -5.34 -18.84 1.06
N PHE A 109 -5.59 -17.62 1.57
CA PHE A 109 -5.00 -17.18 2.83
C PHE A 109 -5.45 -18.06 4.01
N ASP A 110 -6.75 -18.34 4.14
CA ASP A 110 -7.29 -19.15 5.24
C ASP A 110 -6.76 -20.59 5.19
N ILE A 111 -6.62 -21.17 3.99
CA ILE A 111 -6.00 -22.50 3.82
C ILE A 111 -4.54 -22.46 4.34
N GLY A 112 -3.75 -21.45 3.95
CA GLY A 112 -2.38 -21.26 4.43
C GLY A 112 -2.33 -21.08 5.96
N SER A 113 -3.23 -20.29 6.53
CA SER A 113 -3.35 -20.06 7.97
C SER A 113 -3.75 -21.33 8.74
N LEU A 114 -4.64 -22.13 8.17
CA LEU A 114 -5.04 -23.43 8.74
C LEU A 114 -3.86 -24.40 8.75
N MET A 115 -3.09 -24.49 7.64
CA MET A 115 -1.87 -25.31 7.58
C MET A 115 -0.86 -24.90 8.66
N GLN A 116 -0.63 -23.60 8.84
CA GLN A 116 0.27 -23.08 9.88
C GLN A 116 -0.23 -23.44 11.29
N THR A 117 -1.53 -23.27 11.54
CA THR A 117 -2.16 -23.58 12.85
C THR A 117 -2.06 -25.06 13.19
N LEU A 118 -2.27 -25.94 12.22
CA LEU A 118 -2.26 -27.40 12.41
C LEU A 118 -0.90 -28.06 12.09
N ALA A 119 0.17 -27.30 12.09
CA ALA A 119 1.48 -27.81 11.74
C ALA A 119 2.10 -28.76 12.80
N TYR A 120 1.63 -28.69 14.06
CA TYR A 120 2.06 -29.57 15.16
C TYR A 120 3.58 -29.76 15.31
N GLY A 121 4.37 -28.70 15.02
CA GLY A 121 5.83 -28.74 15.10
C GLY A 121 6.53 -29.21 13.81
N ILE A 122 5.81 -29.49 12.73
CA ILE A 122 6.39 -29.86 11.45
C ILE A 122 6.78 -28.59 10.69
N ARG A 123 8.10 -28.34 10.55
CA ARG A 123 8.66 -27.12 9.93
C ARG A 123 8.17 -26.92 8.50
N ASP A 124 8.17 -27.96 7.68
CA ASP A 124 7.82 -27.87 6.27
C ASP A 124 6.35 -27.46 6.08
N VAL A 125 5.46 -27.93 6.94
CA VAL A 125 4.03 -27.56 6.89
C VAL A 125 3.83 -26.07 7.17
N VAL A 126 4.55 -25.50 8.17
CA VAL A 126 4.50 -24.07 8.43
C VAL A 126 5.06 -23.29 7.25
N PHE A 127 6.19 -23.70 6.68
CA PHE A 127 6.82 -23.00 5.55
C PHE A 127 5.92 -23.00 4.30
N VAL A 128 5.33 -24.16 3.96
CA VAL A 128 4.36 -24.22 2.86
C VAL A 128 3.13 -23.38 3.17
N GLY A 129 2.61 -23.46 4.40
CA GLY A 129 1.48 -22.63 4.85
C GLY A 129 1.77 -21.12 4.76
N ARG A 130 3.01 -20.69 5.03
CA ARG A 130 3.45 -19.30 4.85
C ARG A 130 3.42 -18.87 3.38
N VAL A 131 3.92 -19.70 2.46
CA VAL A 131 3.88 -19.42 1.02
C VAL A 131 2.43 -19.34 0.52
N VAL A 132 1.61 -20.32 0.89
CA VAL A 132 0.18 -20.36 0.48
C VAL A 132 -0.58 -19.14 1.05
N GLY A 133 -0.44 -18.84 2.34
CA GLY A 133 -1.03 -17.65 2.95
C GLY A 133 -0.55 -16.36 2.29
N GLY A 134 0.75 -16.30 1.95
CA GLY A 134 1.34 -15.19 1.23
C GLY A 134 0.73 -14.94 -0.14
N LEU A 135 0.42 -15.99 -0.92
CA LEU A 135 -0.30 -15.84 -2.20
C LEU A 135 -1.63 -15.10 -1.99
N GLY A 136 -2.37 -15.42 -0.93
CA GLY A 136 -3.63 -14.77 -0.58
C GLY A 136 -3.45 -13.30 -0.19
N VAL A 137 -2.50 -13.01 0.73
CA VAL A 137 -2.19 -11.64 1.17
C VAL A 137 -1.72 -10.77 0.01
N GLY A 138 -0.80 -11.29 -0.83
CA GLY A 138 -0.28 -10.57 -1.98
C GLY A 138 -1.37 -10.23 -3.00
N ALA A 139 -2.29 -11.16 -3.26
CA ALA A 139 -3.43 -10.90 -4.11
C ALA A 139 -4.36 -9.84 -3.50
N CYS A 140 -4.69 -9.93 -2.21
CA CYS A 140 -5.51 -8.93 -1.50
C CYS A 140 -4.86 -7.55 -1.52
N SER A 141 -3.54 -7.44 -1.37
CA SER A 141 -2.83 -6.15 -1.38
C SER A 141 -2.99 -5.35 -2.67
N MET A 142 -3.19 -6.03 -3.80
CA MET A 142 -3.47 -5.41 -5.09
C MET A 142 -4.97 -5.22 -5.33
N LEU A 143 -5.77 -6.26 -5.05
CA LEU A 143 -7.19 -6.30 -5.41
C LEU A 143 -8.06 -5.39 -4.54
N VAL A 144 -7.79 -5.31 -3.24
CA VAL A 144 -8.64 -4.58 -2.29
C VAL A 144 -8.63 -3.08 -2.56
N PRO A 145 -7.46 -2.38 -2.68
CA PRO A 145 -7.45 -0.96 -3.03
C PRO A 145 -8.10 -0.69 -4.38
N MET A 146 -7.89 -1.58 -5.38
CA MET A 146 -8.48 -1.46 -6.71
C MET A 146 -10.01 -1.59 -6.63
N TYR A 147 -10.53 -2.59 -5.94
CA TYR A 147 -11.97 -2.79 -5.76
C TYR A 147 -12.61 -1.59 -5.04
N ILE A 148 -12.02 -1.11 -3.95
CA ILE A 148 -12.51 0.06 -3.22
C ILE A 148 -12.53 1.29 -4.15
N ALA A 149 -11.48 1.50 -4.94
CA ALA A 149 -11.40 2.63 -5.87
C ALA A 149 -12.47 2.58 -6.98
N GLU A 150 -12.82 1.38 -7.47
CA GLU A 150 -13.88 1.17 -8.47
C GLU A 150 -15.30 1.32 -7.88
N MET A 151 -15.48 1.00 -6.59
CA MET A 151 -16.77 1.11 -5.89
C MET A 151 -17.03 2.51 -5.34
N ALA A 152 -15.99 3.27 -5.04
CA ALA A 152 -16.08 4.57 -4.40
C ALA A 152 -16.54 5.68 -5.36
N PRO A 153 -17.46 6.56 -4.95
CA PRO A 153 -17.74 7.79 -5.67
C PRO A 153 -16.47 8.66 -5.81
N PRO A 154 -16.29 9.38 -6.93
CA PRO A 154 -15.08 10.17 -7.17
C PRO A 154 -14.72 11.12 -6.03
N THR A 155 -15.71 11.75 -5.41
CA THR A 155 -15.55 12.76 -4.34
C THR A 155 -14.93 12.22 -3.05
N ILE A 156 -15.15 10.94 -2.70
CA ILE A 156 -14.63 10.31 -1.47
C ILE A 156 -13.69 9.14 -1.73
N ARG A 157 -13.34 8.89 -3.00
CA ARG A 157 -12.50 7.76 -3.41
C ARG A 157 -11.19 7.69 -2.63
N GLY A 158 -10.46 8.80 -2.53
CA GLY A 158 -9.19 8.85 -1.81
C GLY A 158 -9.33 8.48 -0.33
N ARG A 159 -10.40 8.95 0.33
CA ARG A 159 -10.66 8.62 1.75
C ARG A 159 -11.01 7.15 1.94
N LEU A 160 -11.81 6.57 1.04
CA LEU A 160 -12.20 5.17 1.13
C LEU A 160 -11.03 4.22 0.83
N VAL A 161 -10.20 4.54 -0.16
CA VAL A 161 -8.96 3.79 -0.43
C VAL A 161 -7.99 3.91 0.76
N GLY A 162 -7.94 5.07 1.42
CA GLY A 162 -7.15 5.28 2.64
C GLY A 162 -7.54 4.37 3.81
N LEU A 163 -8.77 3.84 3.84
CA LEU A 163 -9.18 2.82 4.83
C LEU A 163 -8.30 1.56 4.75
N TYR A 164 -7.79 1.22 3.58
CA TYR A 164 -6.88 0.09 3.43
C TYR A 164 -5.71 0.20 4.40
N GLU A 165 -5.00 1.32 4.39
CA GLU A 165 -3.84 1.52 5.27
C GLU A 165 -4.24 1.57 6.76
N ILE A 166 -5.38 2.16 7.08
CA ILE A 166 -5.92 2.16 8.45
C ILE A 166 -6.15 0.73 8.93
N PHE A 167 -6.75 -0.13 8.11
CA PHE A 167 -7.00 -1.53 8.47
C PHE A 167 -5.71 -2.36 8.56
N VAL A 168 -4.67 -2.06 7.79
CA VAL A 168 -3.32 -2.63 8.01
C VAL A 168 -2.84 -2.28 9.43
N GLN A 169 -2.95 -1.02 9.85
CA GLN A 169 -2.48 -0.62 11.19
C GLN A 169 -3.37 -1.16 12.31
N VAL A 170 -4.68 -1.29 12.10
CA VAL A 170 -5.58 -1.98 13.04
C VAL A 170 -5.16 -3.43 13.20
N GLY A 171 -4.92 -4.15 12.10
CA GLY A 171 -4.45 -5.53 12.13
C GLY A 171 -3.11 -5.67 12.87
N THR A 172 -2.17 -4.77 12.59
CA THR A 172 -0.86 -4.73 13.27
C THR A 172 -1.02 -4.51 14.78
N CYS A 173 -1.83 -3.56 15.18
CA CYS A 173 -2.12 -3.28 16.58
C CYS A 173 -2.76 -4.48 17.29
N VAL A 174 -3.78 -5.07 16.66
CA VAL A 174 -4.47 -6.27 17.18
C VAL A 174 -3.50 -7.44 17.32
N GLY A 175 -2.64 -7.69 16.32
CA GLY A 175 -1.66 -8.77 16.34
C GLY A 175 -0.67 -8.66 17.52
N PHE A 176 -0.19 -7.47 17.81
CA PHE A 176 0.70 -7.23 18.95
C PHE A 176 -0.03 -7.45 20.28
N TRP A 177 -1.23 -6.89 20.46
CA TRP A 177 -1.98 -7.03 21.70
C TRP A 177 -2.52 -8.43 21.95
N VAL A 178 -2.89 -9.17 20.91
CA VAL A 178 -3.23 -10.61 21.02
C VAL A 178 -2.06 -11.38 21.59
N ASN A 179 -0.86 -11.16 21.08
CA ASN A 179 0.32 -11.86 21.59
C ASN A 179 0.68 -11.46 23.04
N TYR A 180 0.54 -10.17 23.38
CA TYR A 180 0.70 -9.73 24.78
C TYR A 180 -0.33 -10.41 25.70
N GLY A 181 -1.61 -10.38 25.33
CA GLY A 181 -2.67 -11.00 26.13
C GLY A 181 -2.50 -12.52 26.31
N ILE A 182 -1.99 -13.22 25.28
CA ILE A 182 -1.66 -14.64 25.38
C ILE A 182 -0.41 -14.86 26.28
N ALA A 183 0.54 -13.94 26.33
CA ALA A 183 1.69 -14.05 27.22
C ALA A 183 1.27 -13.96 28.68
N GLU A 184 0.40 -13.00 29.00
CA GLU A 184 -0.04 -12.71 30.38
C GLU A 184 -1.11 -13.69 30.90
N HIS A 185 -2.10 -13.99 30.07
CA HIS A 185 -3.35 -14.63 30.52
C HIS A 185 -3.76 -15.81 29.63
N GLY A 186 -2.98 -16.14 28.61
CA GLY A 186 -3.35 -17.11 27.59
C GLY A 186 -3.11 -18.56 27.98
N PRO A 187 -3.43 -19.47 27.07
CA PRO A 187 -3.16 -20.88 27.25
C PRO A 187 -1.66 -21.15 27.28
N TYR A 188 -1.25 -22.17 28.04
CA TYR A 188 0.13 -22.63 28.11
C TYR A 188 0.44 -23.71 27.07
N GLY A 189 1.73 -23.98 26.89
CA GLY A 189 2.22 -25.03 26.00
C GLY A 189 1.89 -24.74 24.54
N ARG A 190 1.59 -25.78 23.77
CA ARG A 190 1.34 -25.70 22.33
C ARG A 190 0.23 -24.71 21.95
N ALA A 191 -0.84 -24.64 22.72
CA ALA A 191 -1.94 -23.73 22.46
C ALA A 191 -1.51 -22.25 22.46
N SER A 192 -0.44 -21.88 23.17
CA SER A 192 0.06 -20.50 23.26
C SER A 192 0.55 -19.94 21.91
N TRP A 193 1.04 -20.79 21.02
CA TRP A 193 1.45 -20.37 19.69
C TRP A 193 0.40 -20.71 18.61
N MET A 194 -0.36 -21.80 18.79
CA MET A 194 -1.44 -22.14 17.83
C MET A 194 -2.55 -21.09 17.83
N THR A 195 -2.87 -20.49 18.96
CA THR A 195 -3.96 -19.48 19.07
C THR A 195 -3.70 -18.26 18.19
N PRO A 196 -2.54 -17.57 18.20
CA PRO A 196 -2.31 -16.43 17.31
C PRO A 196 -2.31 -16.83 15.82
N PHE A 197 -1.84 -18.04 15.48
CA PHE A 197 -1.97 -18.55 14.11
C PHE A 197 -3.44 -18.81 13.73
N GLY A 198 -4.25 -19.39 14.62
CA GLY A 198 -5.67 -19.68 14.38
C GLY A 198 -6.54 -18.42 14.29
N LEU A 199 -6.22 -17.36 15.03
CA LEU A 199 -6.97 -16.11 15.00
C LEU A 199 -6.92 -15.39 13.64
N GLN A 200 -5.96 -15.69 12.78
CA GLN A 200 -5.91 -15.21 11.39
C GLN A 200 -7.13 -15.64 10.56
N LEU A 201 -7.74 -16.78 10.90
CA LEU A 201 -8.92 -17.29 10.19
C LEU A 201 -10.15 -16.40 10.39
N ILE A 202 -10.22 -15.62 11.47
CA ILE A 202 -11.39 -14.76 11.76
C ILE A 202 -11.54 -13.66 10.71
N PRO A 203 -10.56 -12.76 10.49
CA PRO A 203 -10.71 -11.73 9.47
C PRO A 203 -10.78 -12.30 8.06
N GLY A 204 -10.15 -13.46 7.77
CA GLY A 204 -10.29 -14.17 6.50
C GLY A 204 -11.72 -14.65 6.27
N GLY A 205 -12.32 -15.32 7.25
CA GLY A 205 -13.71 -15.73 7.21
C GLY A 205 -14.67 -14.54 7.07
N VAL A 206 -14.44 -13.45 7.80
CA VAL A 206 -15.25 -12.21 7.67
C VAL A 206 -15.12 -11.61 6.26
N LEU A 207 -13.91 -11.60 5.68
CA LEU A 207 -13.70 -11.15 4.30
C LEU A 207 -14.52 -12.00 3.32
N ILE A 208 -14.40 -13.33 3.38
CA ILE A 208 -15.04 -14.25 2.46
C ILE A 208 -16.57 -14.14 2.58
N ILE A 209 -17.10 -14.24 3.82
CA ILE A 209 -18.56 -14.17 4.08
C ILE A 209 -19.08 -12.77 3.70
N GLY A 210 -18.40 -11.71 4.10
CA GLY A 210 -18.80 -10.35 3.78
C GLY A 210 -18.83 -10.08 2.27
N MET A 211 -17.82 -10.54 1.53
CA MET A 211 -17.76 -10.38 0.08
C MET A 211 -18.88 -11.12 -0.65
N LEU A 212 -19.46 -12.18 -0.09
CA LEU A 212 -20.64 -12.83 -0.69
C LEU A 212 -21.81 -11.86 -0.89
N PHE A 213 -21.99 -10.94 0.05
CA PHE A 213 -23.08 -9.96 0.05
C PHE A 213 -22.75 -8.66 -0.69
N MET A 214 -21.50 -8.44 -1.08
CA MET A 214 -21.10 -7.24 -1.82
C MET A 214 -21.38 -7.38 -3.32
N CYS A 215 -21.55 -6.23 -3.99
CA CYS A 215 -21.71 -6.17 -5.44
C CYS A 215 -20.38 -6.36 -6.17
N GLU A 216 -20.44 -6.83 -7.43
CA GLU A 216 -19.29 -6.78 -8.31
C GLU A 216 -19.02 -5.34 -8.77
N SER A 217 -17.78 -5.05 -9.18
CA SER A 217 -17.39 -3.72 -9.65
C SER A 217 -18.21 -3.29 -10.87
N PRO A 218 -18.83 -2.08 -10.86
CA PRO A 218 -19.54 -1.53 -12.03
C PRO A 218 -18.65 -1.46 -13.28
N ARG A 219 -17.36 -1.17 -13.10
CA ARG A 219 -16.38 -1.14 -14.20
C ARG A 219 -16.14 -2.52 -14.81
N TYR A 220 -16.05 -3.55 -13.98
CA TYR A 220 -15.93 -4.93 -14.46
C TYR A 220 -17.21 -5.38 -15.18
N LEU A 221 -18.39 -5.06 -14.63
CA LEU A 221 -19.67 -5.36 -15.26
C LEU A 221 -19.81 -4.68 -16.61
N ALA A 222 -19.44 -3.39 -16.72
CA ALA A 222 -19.45 -2.65 -17.97
C ALA A 222 -18.55 -3.28 -19.06
N ARG A 223 -17.38 -3.77 -18.66
CA ARG A 223 -16.40 -4.37 -19.57
C ARG A 223 -16.81 -5.77 -20.06
N THR A 224 -17.50 -6.57 -19.22
CA THR A 224 -17.76 -7.99 -19.47
C THR A 224 -19.20 -8.33 -19.80
N GLN A 225 -20.16 -7.62 -19.20
CA GLN A 225 -21.60 -7.88 -19.32
C GLN A 225 -22.37 -6.76 -20.02
N GLY A 226 -21.69 -5.63 -20.30
CA GLY A 226 -22.26 -4.50 -21.01
C GLY A 226 -22.92 -3.46 -20.09
N ARG A 227 -23.48 -2.43 -20.75
CA ARG A 227 -24.00 -1.21 -20.12
C ARG A 227 -25.14 -1.48 -19.11
N GLU A 228 -26.09 -2.34 -19.45
CA GLU A 228 -27.28 -2.59 -18.62
C GLU A 228 -26.92 -3.20 -17.24
N SER A 229 -25.97 -4.16 -17.22
CA SER A 229 -25.51 -4.79 -15.98
C SER A 229 -24.73 -3.81 -15.11
N ALA A 230 -23.90 -2.96 -15.73
CA ALA A 230 -23.18 -1.90 -15.05
C ALA A 230 -24.13 -0.85 -14.44
N GLU A 231 -25.15 -0.45 -15.19
CA GLU A 231 -26.18 0.48 -14.74
C GLU A 231 -26.93 -0.05 -13.53
N ALA A 232 -27.37 -1.31 -13.59
CA ALA A 232 -28.06 -1.95 -12.47
C ALA A 232 -27.16 -2.03 -11.22
N GLY A 233 -25.88 -2.43 -11.39
CA GLY A 233 -24.92 -2.46 -10.30
C GLY A 233 -24.64 -1.09 -9.71
N LEU A 234 -24.46 -0.07 -10.54
CA LEU A 234 -24.20 1.30 -10.11
C LEU A 234 -25.41 1.93 -9.40
N SER A 235 -26.64 1.72 -9.93
CA SER A 235 -27.90 2.16 -9.31
C SER A 235 -28.05 1.56 -7.90
N ALA A 236 -27.85 0.26 -7.76
CA ALA A 236 -27.91 -0.42 -6.46
C ALA A 236 -26.85 0.11 -5.46
N LEU A 237 -25.63 0.40 -5.95
CA LEU A 237 -24.52 0.89 -5.13
C LEU A 237 -24.71 2.34 -4.71
N ARG A 238 -25.17 3.21 -5.61
CA ARG A 238 -25.40 4.64 -5.36
C ARG A 238 -26.73 4.92 -4.67
N ASN A 239 -27.64 3.94 -4.67
CA ASN A 239 -29.02 4.09 -4.19
C ASN A 239 -29.78 5.21 -4.93
N LEU A 240 -29.60 5.26 -6.25
CA LEU A 240 -30.23 6.21 -7.16
C LEU A 240 -31.02 5.46 -8.24
N GLU A 241 -32.08 6.08 -8.75
CA GLU A 241 -32.81 5.58 -9.90
C GLU A 241 -31.94 5.60 -11.16
N LYS A 242 -32.22 4.70 -12.12
CA LYS A 242 -31.42 4.55 -13.35
C LYS A 242 -31.40 5.83 -14.19
N ASP A 243 -32.51 6.58 -14.19
CA ASP A 243 -32.65 7.80 -14.97
C ASP A 243 -32.05 9.05 -14.29
N HIS A 244 -31.43 8.89 -13.12
CA HIS A 244 -30.83 10.01 -12.40
C HIS A 244 -29.64 10.60 -13.17
N PRO A 245 -29.58 11.95 -13.40
CA PRO A 245 -28.53 12.58 -14.22
C PRO A 245 -27.11 12.24 -13.77
N TYR A 246 -26.85 12.22 -12.47
CA TYR A 246 -25.55 11.84 -11.89
C TYR A 246 -25.13 10.43 -12.28
N LEU A 247 -26.06 9.46 -12.25
CA LEU A 247 -25.76 8.06 -12.57
C LEU A 247 -25.48 7.88 -14.06
N ILE A 248 -26.23 8.56 -14.92
CA ILE A 248 -26.01 8.54 -16.38
C ILE A 248 -24.63 9.11 -16.71
N GLU A 249 -24.23 10.21 -16.06
CA GLU A 249 -22.92 10.83 -16.26
C GLU A 249 -21.80 9.93 -15.74
N GLU A 250 -21.90 9.38 -14.50
CA GLU A 250 -20.90 8.46 -13.94
C GLU A 250 -20.72 7.22 -14.83
N LEU A 251 -21.82 6.62 -15.31
CA LEU A 251 -21.80 5.49 -16.22
C LEU A 251 -21.17 5.86 -17.58
N GLY A 252 -21.50 7.05 -18.11
CA GLY A 252 -20.89 7.61 -19.31
C GLY A 252 -19.37 7.68 -19.20
N HIS A 253 -18.87 8.26 -18.12
CA HIS A 253 -17.42 8.32 -17.85
C HIS A 253 -16.76 6.94 -17.74
N ILE A 254 -17.43 5.96 -17.11
CA ILE A 254 -16.92 4.58 -17.04
C ILE A 254 -16.81 3.97 -18.44
N MET A 255 -17.86 4.15 -19.28
CA MET A 255 -17.87 3.61 -20.64
C MET A 255 -16.81 4.26 -21.53
N ASP A 256 -16.67 5.58 -21.47
CA ASP A 256 -15.65 6.34 -22.22
C ASP A 256 -14.23 5.89 -21.85
N GLN A 257 -13.97 5.66 -20.57
CA GLN A 257 -12.67 5.15 -20.11
C GLN A 257 -12.40 3.73 -20.62
N ILE A 258 -13.41 2.85 -20.61
CA ILE A 258 -13.25 1.48 -21.14
C ILE A 258 -12.99 1.51 -22.65
N GLU A 259 -13.69 2.35 -23.39
CA GLU A 259 -13.48 2.51 -24.84
C GLU A 259 -12.06 3.02 -25.13
N GLN A 260 -11.58 4.01 -24.40
CA GLN A 260 -10.21 4.49 -24.51
C GLN A 260 -9.19 3.39 -24.20
N GLU A 261 -9.38 2.62 -23.12
CA GLU A 261 -8.51 1.50 -22.79
C GLU A 261 -8.48 0.44 -23.91
N GLN A 262 -9.63 0.14 -24.51
CA GLN A 262 -9.71 -0.80 -25.63
C GLN A 262 -8.97 -0.28 -26.87
N ILE A 263 -9.14 0.98 -27.22
CA ILE A 263 -8.43 1.63 -28.34
C ILE A 263 -6.91 1.56 -28.12
N PHE A 264 -6.45 1.80 -26.90
CA PHE A 264 -5.03 1.69 -26.56
C PHE A 264 -4.51 0.25 -26.48
N ALA A 265 -5.37 -0.73 -26.17
CA ALA A 265 -5.01 -2.14 -26.07
C ALA A 265 -4.98 -2.85 -27.42
N VAL A 266 -5.78 -2.39 -28.40
CA VAL A 266 -5.85 -3.01 -29.74
C VAL A 266 -4.50 -2.90 -30.47
N GLY A 267 -3.92 -4.04 -30.79
CA GLY A 267 -2.67 -4.15 -31.58
C GLY A 267 -1.38 -4.02 -30.76
N LYS A 268 -1.42 -3.91 -29.43
CA LYS A 268 -0.22 -3.78 -28.60
C LYS A 268 -0.01 -5.04 -27.76
N GLY A 269 0.77 -6.01 -28.29
CA GLY A 269 1.30 -7.13 -27.50
C GLY A 269 2.27 -6.66 -26.41
N LEU A 270 2.64 -7.54 -25.49
CA LEU A 270 3.55 -7.27 -24.36
C LEU A 270 4.81 -6.47 -24.78
N LYS A 271 5.38 -6.77 -25.96
CA LYS A 271 6.54 -6.07 -26.50
C LYS A 271 6.28 -4.58 -26.77
N ALA A 272 5.10 -4.23 -27.27
CA ALA A 272 4.74 -2.82 -27.52
C ALA A 272 4.51 -2.06 -26.22
N THR A 273 3.94 -2.71 -25.21
CA THR A 273 3.72 -2.13 -23.89
C THR A 273 5.06 -1.88 -23.17
N VAL A 274 5.99 -2.84 -23.26
CA VAL A 274 7.36 -2.65 -22.74
C VAL A 274 8.06 -1.51 -23.46
N ASN A 275 7.98 -1.43 -24.79
CA ASN A 275 8.55 -0.31 -25.55
C ASN A 275 7.96 1.05 -25.15
N MET A 276 6.66 1.10 -24.86
CA MET A 276 6.01 2.32 -24.38
C MET A 276 6.49 2.69 -22.95
N ALA A 277 6.66 1.71 -22.09
CA ALA A 277 7.20 1.90 -20.74
C ALA A 277 8.65 2.43 -20.76
N CYS A 278 9.45 1.99 -21.75
CA CYS A 278 10.85 2.42 -21.92
C CYS A 278 11.01 3.82 -22.57
N ARG A 279 9.93 4.50 -22.98
CA ARG A 279 10.03 5.88 -23.48
C ARG A 279 10.45 6.83 -22.37
N LYS A 280 11.22 7.88 -22.68
CA LYS A 280 11.91 8.75 -21.73
C LYS A 280 11.02 9.25 -20.56
N GLY A 281 9.85 9.79 -20.82
CA GLY A 281 8.94 10.27 -19.75
C GLY A 281 8.39 9.15 -18.86
N ASN A 282 7.98 8.02 -19.48
CA ASN A 282 7.41 6.88 -18.78
C ASN A 282 8.47 6.10 -17.97
N TRP A 283 9.69 5.99 -18.51
CA TRP A 283 10.82 5.38 -17.81
C TRP A 283 11.15 6.09 -16.51
N ASN A 284 11.18 7.44 -16.51
CA ASN A 284 11.42 8.22 -15.32
C ASN A 284 10.37 7.94 -14.23
N ARG A 285 9.10 7.82 -14.62
CA ARG A 285 8.00 7.47 -13.69
C ARG A 285 8.19 6.08 -13.10
N LEU A 286 8.56 5.09 -13.93
CA LEU A 286 8.87 3.73 -13.48
C LEU A 286 10.02 3.70 -12.50
N VAL A 287 11.11 4.41 -12.80
CA VAL A 287 12.28 4.49 -11.91
C VAL A 287 11.88 5.14 -10.58
N ILE A 288 11.21 6.29 -10.61
CA ILE A 288 10.81 7.02 -9.39
C ILE A 288 9.87 6.14 -8.53
N GLY A 289 8.85 5.52 -9.13
CA GLY A 289 7.93 4.66 -8.39
C GLY A 289 8.62 3.46 -7.75
N ASN A 290 9.47 2.75 -8.49
CA ASN A 290 10.17 1.58 -7.97
C ASN A 290 11.22 1.95 -6.91
N VAL A 291 12.00 3.02 -7.12
CA VAL A 291 13.00 3.49 -6.14
C VAL A 291 12.30 3.98 -4.85
N MET A 292 11.12 4.60 -4.96
CA MET A 292 10.34 4.97 -3.79
C MET A 292 9.92 3.75 -2.96
N MET A 293 9.52 2.65 -3.61
CA MET A 293 9.22 1.38 -2.92
C MET A 293 10.47 0.75 -2.29
N ILE A 294 11.65 0.92 -2.92
CA ILE A 294 12.93 0.50 -2.33
C ILE A 294 13.18 1.28 -1.03
N PHE A 295 13.11 2.61 -1.04
CA PHE A 295 13.34 3.41 0.17
C PHE A 295 12.29 3.14 1.25
N MET A 296 11.03 2.90 0.88
CA MET A 296 9.99 2.50 1.82
C MET A 296 10.39 1.23 2.61
N GLN A 297 10.93 0.22 1.94
CA GLN A 297 11.35 -1.02 2.59
C GLN A 297 12.68 -0.86 3.33
N MET A 298 13.64 -0.17 2.73
CA MET A 298 14.94 0.10 3.34
C MET A 298 14.88 1.10 4.52
N ALA A 299 13.72 1.73 4.75
CA ALA A 299 13.46 2.48 5.98
C ALA A 299 13.43 1.59 7.24
N GLY A 300 13.19 0.28 7.11
CA GLY A 300 13.29 -0.69 8.21
C GLY A 300 12.02 -0.87 9.04
N SER A 301 10.89 -0.26 8.67
CA SER A 301 9.65 -0.40 9.43
C SER A 301 9.17 -1.84 9.54
N ASN A 302 9.26 -2.61 8.44
CA ASN A 302 8.88 -4.02 8.45
C ASN A 302 9.85 -4.89 9.25
N ALA A 303 11.14 -4.52 9.31
CA ALA A 303 12.09 -5.17 10.21
C ALA A 303 11.66 -5.05 11.68
N ILE A 304 11.20 -3.85 12.09
CA ILE A 304 10.71 -3.63 13.45
C ILE A 304 9.40 -4.42 13.68
N ASN A 305 8.49 -4.43 12.72
CA ASN A 305 7.23 -5.17 12.86
C ASN A 305 7.47 -6.68 13.04
N TYR A 306 8.35 -7.29 12.22
CA TYR A 306 8.62 -8.74 12.27
C TYR A 306 9.45 -9.16 13.47
N PHE A 307 10.39 -8.32 13.91
CA PHE A 307 11.38 -8.69 14.93
C PHE A 307 11.35 -7.76 16.14
N SER A 308 10.19 -7.11 16.42
CA SER A 308 10.03 -6.16 17.51
C SER A 308 10.52 -6.67 18.87
N PRO A 309 10.23 -7.91 19.33
CA PRO A 309 10.75 -8.37 20.60
C PRO A 309 12.28 -8.42 20.65
N LYS A 310 12.93 -8.85 19.54
CA LYS A 310 14.39 -8.86 19.45
C LYS A 310 14.97 -7.45 19.45
N ILE A 311 14.33 -6.51 18.78
CA ILE A 311 14.74 -5.11 18.70
C ILE A 311 14.57 -4.42 20.06
N PHE A 312 13.45 -4.60 20.73
CA PHE A 312 13.28 -4.04 22.09
C PHE A 312 14.24 -4.67 23.09
N LYS A 313 14.54 -5.96 22.97
CA LYS A 313 15.55 -6.63 23.80
C LYS A 313 16.94 -6.04 23.56
N SER A 314 17.35 -5.76 22.32
CA SER A 314 18.65 -5.16 22.00
C SER A 314 18.81 -3.71 22.52
N ILE A 315 17.69 -3.05 22.89
CA ILE A 315 17.69 -1.73 23.54
C ILE A 315 17.73 -1.84 25.08
N GLY A 316 17.64 -3.08 25.63
CA GLY A 316 17.75 -3.35 27.06
C GLY A 316 16.43 -3.73 27.75
N LEU A 317 15.32 -3.89 27.01
CA LEU A 317 14.07 -4.44 27.57
C LEU A 317 14.17 -5.97 27.70
N GLY A 318 14.92 -6.44 28.70
CA GLY A 318 15.27 -7.86 28.89
C GLY A 318 14.14 -8.78 29.36
N GLY A 319 13.05 -8.24 29.90
CA GLY A 319 11.87 -9.02 30.32
C GLY A 319 10.99 -9.37 29.12
N GLY A 320 10.63 -10.66 28.94
CA GLY A 320 9.80 -11.11 27.81
C GLY A 320 8.48 -10.32 27.71
N ASP A 321 7.76 -10.17 28.83
CA ASP A 321 6.48 -9.49 28.88
C ASP A 321 6.60 -7.98 28.68
N THR A 322 7.68 -7.36 29.19
CA THR A 322 7.94 -5.93 29.01
C THR A 322 8.22 -5.58 27.54
N SER A 323 8.93 -6.42 26.81
CA SER A 323 9.20 -6.20 25.38
C SER A 323 7.93 -6.35 24.53
N LEU A 324 7.03 -7.27 24.89
CA LEU A 324 5.74 -7.45 24.24
C LEU A 324 4.80 -6.28 24.51
N TYR A 325 4.79 -5.76 25.76
CA TYR A 325 4.03 -4.58 26.14
C TYR A 325 4.49 -3.34 25.34
N ALA A 326 5.81 -3.10 25.29
CA ALA A 326 6.39 -2.01 24.50
C ALA A 326 6.04 -2.13 23.00
N THR A 327 6.00 -3.36 22.48
CA THR A 327 5.55 -3.64 21.12
C THR A 327 4.06 -3.33 20.92
N GLY A 328 3.21 -3.62 21.89
CA GLY A 328 1.79 -3.25 21.88
C GLY A 328 1.58 -1.73 21.82
N ILE A 329 2.32 -0.97 22.64
CA ILE A 329 2.30 0.51 22.62
C ILE A 329 2.77 1.03 21.24
N TYR A 330 3.82 0.45 20.66
CA TYR A 330 4.29 0.77 19.31
C TYR A 330 3.17 0.63 18.27
N GLY A 331 2.36 -0.43 18.36
CA GLY A 331 1.19 -0.64 17.51
C GLY A 331 0.12 0.44 17.66
N ILE A 332 -0.21 0.86 18.91
CA ILE A 332 -1.18 1.95 19.15
C ILE A 332 -0.67 3.27 18.57
N ILE A 333 0.60 3.61 18.80
CA ILE A 333 1.21 4.84 18.28
C ILE A 333 1.11 4.87 16.76
N ARG A 334 1.41 3.78 16.08
CA ARG A 334 1.28 3.67 14.62
C ARG A 334 -0.16 3.88 14.15
N LEU A 335 -1.12 3.24 14.80
CA LEU A 335 -2.53 3.38 14.45
C LEU A 335 -3.00 4.82 14.59
N VAL A 336 -2.71 5.46 15.72
CA VAL A 336 -3.07 6.87 15.94
C VAL A 336 -2.38 7.80 14.94
N ALA A 337 -1.10 7.58 14.70
CA ALA A 337 -0.32 8.39 13.75
C ALA A 337 -0.85 8.28 12.32
N VAL A 338 -1.22 7.08 11.84
CA VAL A 338 -1.81 6.88 10.50
C VAL A 338 -3.18 7.55 10.40
N LEU A 339 -4.03 7.43 11.43
CA LEU A 339 -5.32 8.11 11.44
C LEU A 339 -5.15 9.63 11.28
N ILE A 340 -4.23 10.22 12.03
CA ILE A 340 -3.94 11.65 11.93
C ILE A 340 -3.36 12.00 10.54
N ALA A 341 -2.40 11.22 10.06
CA ALA A 341 -1.74 11.46 8.78
C ALA A 341 -2.74 11.43 7.61
N MET A 342 -3.57 10.38 7.52
CA MET A 342 -4.48 10.17 6.39
C MET A 342 -5.65 11.15 6.38
N TYR A 343 -6.21 11.50 7.56
CA TYR A 343 -7.38 12.39 7.61
C TYR A 343 -7.06 13.88 7.57
N PHE A 344 -5.92 14.30 8.16
CA PHE A 344 -5.67 15.72 8.39
C PHE A 344 -4.47 16.29 7.64
N VAL A 345 -3.53 15.45 7.22
CA VAL A 345 -2.21 15.93 6.78
C VAL A 345 -1.95 15.72 5.29
N VAL A 346 -2.27 14.55 4.74
CA VAL A 346 -1.92 14.15 3.36
C VAL A 346 -2.40 15.17 2.30
N ASP A 347 -3.63 15.64 2.42
CA ASP A 347 -4.19 16.57 1.44
C ASP A 347 -3.73 18.03 1.65
N LYS A 348 -3.18 18.36 2.83
CA LYS A 348 -2.79 19.74 3.17
C LYS A 348 -1.33 20.05 2.86
N PHE A 349 -0.41 19.13 3.12
CA PHE A 349 1.05 19.40 3.09
C PHE A 349 1.74 19.01 1.78
N GLY A 350 1.16 18.12 0.99
CA GLY A 350 1.78 17.59 -0.22
C GLY A 350 2.68 16.38 0.03
N ARG A 351 2.95 15.64 -1.05
CA ARG A 351 3.58 14.31 -0.97
C ARG A 351 5.07 14.42 -0.66
N THR A 352 5.79 15.28 -1.37
CA THR A 352 7.24 15.46 -1.24
C THR A 352 7.64 16.01 0.14
N LYS A 353 6.91 17.03 0.63
CA LYS A 353 7.20 17.63 1.94
C LYS A 353 6.98 16.64 3.08
N MET A 354 5.92 15.84 3.01
CA MET A 354 5.64 14.81 4.01
C MET A 354 6.71 13.71 4.01
N LEU A 355 7.13 13.23 2.83
CA LEU A 355 8.21 12.25 2.71
C LEU A 355 9.49 12.78 3.35
N MET A 356 9.89 14.01 3.06
CA MET A 356 11.12 14.60 3.59
C MET A 356 11.05 14.81 5.10
N SER A 357 9.99 15.43 5.61
CA SER A 357 9.86 15.72 7.05
C SER A 357 9.75 14.46 7.90
N GLY A 358 8.93 13.49 7.46
CA GLY A 358 8.81 12.20 8.14
C GLY A 358 10.12 11.39 8.10
N SER A 359 10.82 11.39 6.96
CA SER A 359 12.14 10.75 6.84
C SER A 359 13.19 11.40 7.75
N ALA A 360 13.18 12.72 7.91
CA ALA A 360 14.09 13.41 8.82
C ALA A 360 13.87 12.97 10.28
N VAL A 361 12.60 12.88 10.71
CA VAL A 361 12.23 12.37 12.03
C VAL A 361 12.66 10.92 12.22
N MET A 362 12.44 10.07 11.20
CA MET A 362 12.87 8.67 11.22
C MET A 362 14.37 8.50 11.30
N ALA A 363 15.13 9.27 10.49
CA ALA A 363 16.59 9.23 10.48
C ALA A 363 17.15 9.58 11.86
N LEU A 364 16.64 10.65 12.48
CA LEU A 364 17.04 11.07 13.83
C LEU A 364 16.81 9.95 14.85
N GLY A 365 15.65 9.29 14.82
CA GLY A 365 15.35 8.17 15.70
C GLY A 365 16.32 6.99 15.52
N MET A 366 16.57 6.57 14.28
CA MET A 366 17.43 5.41 13.99
C MET A 366 18.91 5.68 14.26
N TRP A 367 19.42 6.89 13.95
CA TRP A 367 20.79 7.27 14.31
C TRP A 367 20.99 7.27 15.82
N PHE A 368 20.01 7.79 16.57
CA PHE A 368 20.08 7.82 18.04
C PHE A 368 20.06 6.39 18.62
N VAL A 369 19.12 5.53 18.18
CA VAL A 369 19.02 4.15 18.68
C VAL A 369 20.31 3.37 18.37
N GLY A 370 20.84 3.48 17.15
CA GLY A 370 22.10 2.83 16.78
C GLY A 370 23.29 3.29 17.62
N ALA A 371 23.40 4.60 17.86
CA ALA A 371 24.45 5.18 18.71
C ALA A 371 24.31 4.73 20.17
N TYR A 372 23.08 4.70 20.71
CA TYR A 372 22.81 4.22 22.06
C TYR A 372 23.21 2.75 22.22
N VAL A 373 22.76 1.85 21.34
CA VAL A 373 23.09 0.44 21.40
C VAL A 373 24.60 0.20 21.33
N LYS A 374 25.31 0.99 20.50
CA LYS A 374 26.77 0.92 20.39
C LYS A 374 27.51 1.32 21.66
N VAL A 375 27.06 2.41 22.29
CA VAL A 375 27.78 3.03 23.44
C VAL A 375 27.41 2.38 24.76
N ALA A 376 26.13 2.09 24.96
CA ALA A 376 25.60 1.59 26.23
C ALA A 376 25.69 0.07 26.37
N ASN A 377 25.84 -0.68 25.25
CA ASN A 377 25.82 -2.16 25.21
C ASN A 377 24.76 -2.78 26.15
N PRO A 378 23.46 -2.41 25.96
CA PRO A 378 22.43 -2.65 26.96
C PRO A 378 22.08 -4.13 27.16
N GLU A 379 22.51 -5.04 26.28
CA GLU A 379 22.32 -6.49 26.42
C GLU A 379 23.12 -7.07 27.60
N GLU A 380 24.20 -6.41 28.02
CA GLU A 380 25.03 -6.80 29.16
C GLU A 380 24.61 -6.15 30.50
N SER A 381 23.60 -5.28 30.48
CA SER A 381 23.16 -4.51 31.63
C SER A 381 21.80 -4.99 32.15
N ASP A 382 21.73 -5.33 33.44
CA ASP A 382 20.47 -5.77 34.09
C ASP A 382 19.42 -4.66 34.26
N ASN A 383 19.80 -3.39 34.07
CA ASN A 383 18.92 -2.25 34.29
C ASN A 383 18.98 -1.25 33.13
N ILE A 384 17.80 -0.82 32.68
CA ILE A 384 17.68 0.23 31.67
C ILE A 384 18.00 1.59 32.31
N GLY A 385 19.08 2.21 31.86
CA GLY A 385 19.42 3.57 32.25
C GLY A 385 18.49 4.62 31.59
N PRO A 386 18.56 5.89 32.05
CA PRO A 386 17.74 6.97 31.46
C PRO A 386 17.85 7.08 29.93
N ALA A 387 19.05 6.85 29.37
CA ALA A 387 19.27 6.88 27.92
C ALA A 387 18.52 5.76 27.16
N GLY A 388 18.27 4.61 27.83
CA GLY A 388 17.47 3.53 27.26
C GLY A 388 15.99 3.88 27.08
N TYR A 389 15.42 4.59 28.06
CA TYR A 389 14.05 5.13 27.91
C TYR A 389 13.95 6.14 26.78
N VAL A 390 14.99 6.97 26.57
CA VAL A 390 15.05 7.87 25.42
C VAL A 390 15.15 7.08 24.12
N ALA A 391 15.91 5.98 24.06
CA ALA A 391 16.01 5.15 22.87
C ALA A 391 14.67 4.50 22.50
N ILE A 392 13.89 4.03 23.50
CA ILE A 392 12.53 3.53 23.30
C ILE A 392 11.62 4.64 22.75
N ALA A 393 11.68 5.83 23.35
CA ALA A 393 10.92 6.99 22.88
C ALA A 393 11.28 7.37 21.43
N MET A 394 12.56 7.32 21.07
CA MET A 394 13.04 7.57 19.70
C MET A 394 12.53 6.52 18.71
N LEU A 395 12.38 5.26 19.11
CA LEU A 395 11.75 4.22 18.28
C LEU A 395 10.27 4.51 18.02
N TYR A 396 9.55 5.04 19.03
CA TYR A 396 8.16 5.48 18.87
C TYR A 396 8.06 6.73 17.98
N ILE A 397 8.96 7.68 18.12
CA ILE A 397 9.07 8.86 17.26
C ILE A 397 9.36 8.44 15.80
N TYR A 398 10.24 7.46 15.61
CA TYR A 398 10.47 6.84 14.31
C TYR A 398 9.16 6.28 13.70
N ALA A 399 8.34 5.57 14.50
CA ALA A 399 7.07 5.03 14.04
C ALA A 399 6.10 6.12 13.57
N VAL A 400 6.03 7.24 14.30
CA VAL A 400 5.25 8.42 13.89
C VAL A 400 5.78 8.96 12.55
N GLY A 401 7.10 9.17 12.42
CA GLY A 401 7.73 9.63 11.18
C GLY A 401 7.39 8.74 9.99
N PHE A 402 7.43 7.41 10.18
CA PHE A 402 7.05 6.43 9.14
C PHE A 402 5.59 6.58 8.71
N CYS A 403 4.67 6.68 9.68
CA CYS A 403 3.24 6.81 9.40
C CYS A 403 2.89 8.12 8.66
N PHE A 404 3.63 9.18 8.91
CA PHE A 404 3.47 10.47 8.20
C PHE A 404 4.17 10.51 6.83
N SER A 405 5.04 9.54 6.51
CA SER A 405 5.80 9.52 5.26
C SER A 405 5.56 8.25 4.44
N TYR A 406 6.30 7.18 4.73
CA TYR A 406 6.32 5.99 3.88
C TYR A 406 5.13 5.04 4.04
N ALA A 407 4.28 5.17 5.06
CA ALA A 407 3.16 4.25 5.24
C ALA A 407 2.15 4.32 4.08
N GLY A 408 1.72 5.51 3.69
CA GLY A 408 0.69 5.66 2.65
C GLY A 408 1.15 6.42 1.41
N ILE A 409 2.08 7.38 1.54
CA ILE A 409 2.45 8.27 0.44
C ILE A 409 3.02 7.55 -0.78
N PRO A 410 3.90 6.52 -0.68
CA PRO A 410 4.39 5.80 -1.84
C PRO A 410 3.28 5.16 -2.67
N TRP A 411 2.25 4.62 -2.03
CA TRP A 411 1.10 4.03 -2.70
C TRP A 411 0.26 5.06 -3.44
N ILE A 412 -0.01 6.20 -2.78
CA ILE A 412 -0.72 7.33 -3.37
C ILE A 412 0.08 7.86 -4.57
N TYR A 413 1.36 8.13 -4.37
CA TYR A 413 2.25 8.67 -5.40
C TYR A 413 2.34 7.76 -6.61
N CYS A 414 2.56 6.45 -6.42
CA CYS A 414 2.59 5.48 -7.51
C CYS A 414 1.26 5.40 -8.28
N SER A 415 0.12 5.64 -7.62
CA SER A 415 -1.17 5.68 -8.30
C SER A 415 -1.39 6.96 -9.12
N GLU A 416 -0.73 8.06 -8.75
CA GLU A 416 -0.87 9.39 -9.38
C GLU A 416 0.05 9.57 -10.59
N ILE A 417 1.29 9.06 -10.55
CA ILE A 417 2.31 9.37 -11.57
C ILE A 417 2.14 8.60 -12.89
N PHE A 418 1.44 7.47 -12.89
CA PHE A 418 1.33 6.67 -14.10
C PHE A 418 0.14 7.08 -14.97
N PRO A 419 0.36 7.31 -16.29
CA PRO A 419 -0.72 7.57 -17.23
C PRO A 419 -1.63 6.33 -17.37
N MET A 420 -2.88 6.55 -17.77
CA MET A 420 -3.92 5.51 -17.81
C MET A 420 -3.47 4.23 -18.53
N ASN A 421 -2.77 4.38 -19.65
CA ASN A 421 -2.30 3.28 -20.52
C ASN A 421 -1.16 2.44 -19.91
N LEU A 422 -0.44 2.95 -18.91
CA LEU A 422 0.67 2.26 -18.24
C LEU A 422 0.43 2.01 -16.75
N ARG A 423 -0.70 2.49 -16.20
CA ARG A 423 -0.97 2.45 -14.77
C ARG A 423 -0.92 1.04 -14.18
N SER A 424 -1.54 0.07 -14.84
CA SER A 424 -1.55 -1.33 -14.36
C SER A 424 -0.16 -1.93 -14.28
N ILE A 425 0.69 -1.68 -15.28
CA ILE A 425 2.07 -2.18 -15.31
C ILE A 425 2.95 -1.39 -14.35
N GLY A 426 2.82 -0.07 -14.32
CA GLY A 426 3.57 0.79 -13.42
C GLY A 426 3.31 0.47 -11.95
N VAL A 427 2.05 0.47 -11.53
CA VAL A 427 1.66 0.11 -10.16
C VAL A 427 2.01 -1.35 -9.86
N GLY A 428 1.81 -2.27 -10.82
CA GLY A 428 2.18 -3.69 -10.67
C GLY A 428 3.67 -3.87 -10.44
N SER A 429 4.54 -3.15 -11.19
CA SER A 429 5.99 -3.21 -10.98
C SER A 429 6.40 -2.65 -9.61
N CYS A 430 5.78 -1.55 -9.18
CA CYS A 430 6.03 -0.96 -7.85
C CYS A 430 5.62 -1.93 -6.74
N THR A 431 4.46 -2.58 -6.86
CA THR A 431 3.99 -3.59 -5.90
C THR A 431 4.90 -4.81 -5.87
N ALA A 432 5.35 -5.28 -7.03
CA ALA A 432 6.31 -6.38 -7.11
C ALA A 432 7.66 -6.02 -6.44
N THR A 433 8.18 -4.81 -6.70
CA THR A 433 9.38 -4.31 -6.03
C THR A 433 9.18 -4.20 -4.52
N HIS A 434 8.03 -3.73 -4.06
CA HIS A 434 7.68 -3.67 -2.63
C HIS A 434 7.79 -5.06 -1.98
N TRP A 435 7.14 -6.08 -2.54
CA TRP A 435 7.16 -7.44 -1.97
C TRP A 435 8.52 -8.10 -2.07
N LEU A 436 9.24 -7.90 -3.19
CA LEU A 436 10.59 -8.42 -3.35
C LEU A 436 11.55 -7.85 -2.29
N LEU A 437 11.53 -6.54 -2.09
CA LEU A 437 12.37 -5.90 -1.07
C LEU A 437 11.93 -6.27 0.35
N ASN A 438 10.64 -6.45 0.58
CA ASN A 438 10.13 -6.94 1.85
C ASN A 438 10.68 -8.35 2.15
N PHE A 439 10.70 -9.24 1.14
CA PHE A 439 11.36 -10.53 1.24
C PHE A 439 12.84 -10.40 1.63
N VAL A 440 13.58 -9.52 0.94
CA VAL A 440 15.01 -9.29 1.22
C VAL A 440 15.22 -8.83 2.67
N ILE A 441 14.45 -7.86 3.14
CA ILE A 441 14.52 -7.36 4.52
C ILE A 441 14.18 -8.47 5.52
N ALA A 442 13.06 -9.15 5.34
CA ALA A 442 12.63 -10.24 6.22
C ALA A 442 13.68 -11.35 6.32
N ARG A 443 14.37 -11.63 5.22
CA ARG A 443 15.44 -12.65 5.15
C ARG A 443 16.73 -12.19 5.80
N SER A 444 17.10 -10.92 5.67
CA SER A 444 18.41 -10.39 6.08
C SER A 444 18.45 -9.98 7.56
N VAL A 445 17.35 -9.45 8.10
CA VAL A 445 17.34 -8.82 9.44
C VAL A 445 17.78 -9.74 10.58
N PRO A 446 17.38 -11.03 10.69
CA PRO A 446 17.87 -11.90 11.76
C PRO A 446 19.39 -12.01 11.79
N TYR A 447 20.02 -12.11 10.63
CA TYR A 447 21.48 -12.14 10.50
C TYR A 447 22.10 -10.77 10.80
N MET A 448 21.51 -9.68 10.31
CA MET A 448 22.00 -8.33 10.60
C MET A 448 22.01 -8.03 12.10
N ILE A 449 20.95 -8.40 12.82
CA ILE A 449 20.88 -8.19 14.29
C ILE A 449 21.98 -9.00 14.99
N THR A 450 22.23 -10.24 14.55
CA THR A 450 23.22 -11.12 15.20
C THR A 450 24.66 -10.75 14.83
N ASP A 451 24.94 -10.44 13.55
CA ASP A 451 26.32 -10.31 13.05
C ASP A 451 26.86 -8.89 13.19
N ILE A 452 26.02 -7.87 12.98
CA ILE A 452 26.42 -6.46 13.01
C ILE A 452 25.76 -5.65 14.13
N GLY A 453 24.82 -6.26 14.91
CA GLY A 453 24.19 -5.66 16.09
C GLY A 453 23.70 -4.23 15.85
N TYR A 454 24.31 -3.25 16.52
CA TYR A 454 24.01 -1.83 16.37
C TYR A 454 24.11 -1.32 14.91
N GLY A 455 24.96 -1.94 14.10
CA GLY A 455 25.12 -1.60 12.68
C GLY A 455 23.84 -1.73 11.88
N THR A 456 22.91 -2.60 12.29
CA THR A 456 21.59 -2.75 11.68
C THR A 456 20.81 -1.43 11.66
N TYR A 457 20.82 -0.70 12.77
CA TYR A 457 20.16 0.61 12.87
C TYR A 457 20.85 1.66 11.99
N PHE A 458 22.19 1.61 11.91
CA PHE A 458 22.94 2.54 11.06
C PHE A 458 22.71 2.27 9.57
N VAL A 459 22.54 1.02 9.15
CA VAL A 459 22.15 0.68 7.77
C VAL A 459 20.82 1.33 7.42
N PHE A 460 19.79 1.13 8.23
CA PHE A 460 18.47 1.75 7.99
C PHE A 460 18.53 3.26 8.05
N ALA A 461 19.22 3.84 9.05
CA ALA A 461 19.39 5.29 9.17
C ALA A 461 20.07 5.91 7.93
N SER A 462 21.08 5.22 7.38
CA SER A 462 21.79 5.67 6.18
C SER A 462 20.87 5.67 4.95
N PHE A 463 20.10 4.60 4.74
CA PHE A 463 19.14 4.54 3.64
C PHE A 463 18.05 5.62 3.77
N ILE A 464 17.53 5.88 4.99
CA ILE A 464 16.55 6.94 5.23
C ILE A 464 17.17 8.30 4.89
N THR A 465 18.41 8.53 5.32
CA THR A 465 19.12 9.80 5.07
C THR A 465 19.35 10.01 3.57
N VAL A 466 19.83 8.99 2.86
CA VAL A 466 19.98 9.02 1.40
C VAL A 466 18.63 9.24 0.71
N GLY A 467 17.56 8.62 1.24
CA GLY A 467 16.20 8.78 0.77
C GLY A 467 15.70 10.22 0.83
N ILE A 468 16.06 11.00 1.87
CA ILE A 468 15.72 12.43 1.97
C ILE A 468 16.30 13.20 0.79
N PHE A 469 17.61 13.03 0.51
CA PHE A 469 18.26 13.70 -0.61
C PHE A 469 17.69 13.24 -1.95
N TRP A 470 17.43 11.94 -2.10
CA TRP A 470 16.82 11.42 -3.31
C TRP A 470 15.42 11.99 -3.56
N VAL A 471 14.56 12.06 -2.53
CA VAL A 471 13.24 12.70 -2.63
C VAL A 471 13.38 14.16 -3.02
N TYR A 472 14.30 14.90 -2.41
CA TYR A 472 14.51 16.32 -2.70
C TYR A 472 14.89 16.58 -4.16
N PHE A 473 15.78 15.77 -4.74
CA PHE A 473 16.29 16.00 -6.09
C PHE A 473 15.45 15.37 -7.20
N PHE A 474 14.78 14.25 -6.95
CA PHE A 474 14.19 13.43 -8.01
C PHE A 474 12.65 13.28 -7.93
N VAL A 475 12.04 13.56 -6.79
CA VAL A 475 10.59 13.35 -6.60
C VAL A 475 9.85 14.68 -6.72
N PRO A 476 9.21 14.98 -7.87
CA PRO A 476 8.41 16.19 -8.01
C PRO A 476 7.14 16.14 -7.15
N GLU A 477 6.64 17.31 -6.75
CA GLU A 477 5.38 17.40 -6.01
C GLU A 477 4.19 17.14 -6.94
N THR A 478 3.29 16.23 -6.51
CA THR A 478 2.12 15.82 -7.30
C THR A 478 0.81 16.39 -6.78
N LYS A 479 0.84 17.08 -5.64
CA LYS A 479 -0.37 17.60 -4.99
C LYS A 479 -1.14 18.54 -5.89
N GLY A 480 -2.42 18.20 -6.15
CA GLY A 480 -3.37 19.05 -6.87
C GLY A 480 -3.13 19.15 -8.37
N LEU A 481 -2.23 18.35 -8.92
CA LEU A 481 -2.01 18.27 -10.37
C LEU A 481 -3.02 17.31 -11.01
N SER A 482 -3.50 17.69 -12.20
CA SER A 482 -4.29 16.80 -13.05
C SER A 482 -3.40 15.73 -13.71
N LEU A 483 -4.02 14.71 -14.32
CA LEU A 483 -3.26 13.69 -15.06
C LEU A 483 -2.53 14.27 -16.28
N GLU A 484 -3.12 15.28 -16.90
CA GLU A 484 -2.57 16.02 -18.03
C GLU A 484 -1.34 16.83 -17.60
N ASP A 485 -1.41 17.52 -16.44
CA ASP A 485 -0.28 18.25 -15.87
C ASP A 485 0.88 17.31 -15.49
N MET A 486 0.55 16.07 -15.07
CA MET A 486 1.57 15.03 -14.83
C MET A 486 2.32 14.66 -16.09
N ASP A 487 1.65 14.60 -17.25
CA ASP A 487 2.30 14.31 -18.51
C ASP A 487 3.28 15.41 -18.95
N ILE A 488 2.94 16.67 -18.67
CA ILE A 488 3.84 17.80 -18.88
C ILE A 488 5.02 17.74 -17.89
N LEU A 489 4.75 17.51 -16.61
CA LEU A 489 5.77 17.46 -15.54
C LEU A 489 6.86 16.40 -15.81
N PHE A 490 6.48 15.25 -16.36
CA PHE A 490 7.41 14.17 -16.67
C PHE A 490 7.95 14.19 -18.11
N GLY A 491 7.62 15.23 -18.90
CA GLY A 491 8.15 15.45 -20.25
C GLY A 491 7.72 14.37 -21.23
N SER A 492 6.45 13.98 -21.21
CA SER A 492 5.91 13.02 -22.17
C SER A 492 5.89 13.66 -23.58
N PRO A 493 6.43 12.98 -24.63
CA PRO A 493 6.47 13.56 -25.99
C PRO A 493 5.09 13.90 -26.57
N GLN A 494 4.01 13.30 -26.03
CA GLN A 494 2.63 13.61 -26.43
C GLN A 494 2.14 14.94 -25.83
N ALA A 495 2.52 15.26 -24.59
CA ALA A 495 2.15 16.51 -23.95
C ALA A 495 2.82 17.73 -24.61
N THR A 496 4.05 17.59 -25.08
CA THR A 496 4.73 18.67 -25.83
C THR A 496 4.08 18.93 -27.19
N SER A 497 3.63 17.88 -27.91
CA SER A 497 2.92 18.05 -29.17
C SER A 497 1.52 18.66 -28.99
N ASP A 498 0.81 18.31 -27.91
CA ASP A 498 -0.52 18.85 -27.61
C ASP A 498 -0.46 20.31 -27.13
N VAL A 499 0.58 20.68 -26.39
CA VAL A 499 0.86 22.07 -26.00
C VAL A 499 1.27 22.90 -27.21
N GLU A 500 2.13 22.39 -28.08
CA GLU A 500 2.49 23.05 -29.35
C GLU A 500 1.27 23.22 -30.27
N LEU A 501 0.42 22.20 -30.37
CA LEU A 501 -0.83 22.27 -31.13
C LEU A 501 -1.83 23.27 -30.51
N GLY A 502 -1.94 23.29 -29.18
CA GLY A 502 -2.78 24.25 -28.45
C GLY A 502 -2.31 25.69 -28.63
N ILE A 503 -1.02 25.95 -28.59
CA ILE A 503 -0.43 27.26 -28.86
C ILE A 503 -0.64 27.66 -30.33
N ALA A 504 -0.54 26.71 -31.27
CA ALA A 504 -0.80 26.96 -32.69
C ALA A 504 -2.28 27.32 -32.94
N VAL A 505 -3.23 26.60 -32.34
CA VAL A 505 -4.67 26.85 -32.46
C VAL A 505 -5.06 28.20 -31.82
N ASP A 506 -4.49 28.56 -30.66
CA ASP A 506 -4.73 29.88 -30.04
C ASP A 506 -4.12 31.03 -30.85
N SER A 507 -2.98 30.81 -31.49
CA SER A 507 -2.37 31.79 -32.38
C SER A 507 -3.17 32.01 -33.68
N GLU A 508 -3.76 30.94 -34.25
CA GLU A 508 -4.67 31.05 -35.38
C GLU A 508 -5.99 31.75 -35.00
N LYS A 509 -6.58 31.44 -33.84
CA LYS A 509 -7.77 32.13 -33.36
C LYS A 509 -7.52 33.61 -33.16
N ARG A 510 -6.41 34.01 -32.56
CA ARG A 510 -6.02 35.43 -32.40
C ARG A 510 -5.79 36.11 -33.74
N LYS A 511 -5.19 35.43 -34.74
CA LYS A 511 -5.08 35.98 -36.10
C LYS A 511 -6.44 36.20 -36.73
N HIS A 512 -7.37 35.24 -36.63
CA HIS A 512 -8.71 35.39 -37.13
C HIS A 512 -9.52 36.52 -36.46
N GLU A 513 -9.35 36.71 -35.14
CA GLU A 513 -9.96 37.86 -34.43
C GLU A 513 -9.36 39.19 -34.86
N ILE A 514 -8.04 39.27 -35.08
CA ILE A 514 -7.39 40.50 -35.57
C ILE A 514 -7.84 40.82 -37.01
N ASP A 515 -7.91 39.81 -37.91
CA ASP A 515 -8.34 39.98 -39.28
C ASP A 515 -9.84 40.38 -39.37
N SER A 516 -10.71 39.81 -38.51
CA SER A 516 -12.11 40.20 -38.44
C SER A 516 -12.31 41.65 -37.94
N THR A 517 -11.50 42.09 -36.99
CA THR A 517 -11.52 43.47 -36.48
C THR A 517 -11.00 44.46 -37.52
N HIS A 518 -10.02 44.10 -38.34
CA HIS A 518 -9.51 44.91 -39.43
C HIS A 518 -10.54 45.05 -40.59
N VAL A 519 -11.33 44.01 -40.85
CA VAL A 519 -12.41 44.06 -41.86
C VAL A 519 -13.54 44.95 -41.41
N GLU A 520 -13.93 44.94 -40.12
CA GLU A 520 -14.97 45.86 -39.59
C GLU A 520 -14.50 47.30 -39.58
N ILE A 521 -13.24 47.59 -39.28
CA ILE A 521 -12.71 48.97 -39.30
C ILE A 521 -12.57 49.52 -40.75
N SER A 522 -12.26 48.64 -41.74
CA SER A 522 -12.19 49.08 -43.15
C SER A 522 -13.56 49.23 -43.82
N GLY A 523 -14.59 48.53 -43.32
CA GLY A 523 -15.97 48.66 -43.80
C GLY A 523 -16.69 49.92 -43.28
N ALA A 524 -16.22 50.47 -42.15
CA ALA A 524 -16.80 51.72 -41.58
C ALA A 524 -16.21 53.01 -42.18
N SER A 525 -15.12 52.93 -42.97
CA SER A 525 -14.48 54.10 -43.62
C SER A 525 -14.94 54.39 -45.05
N THR A 526 -15.92 53.66 -45.57
CA THR A 526 -16.45 53.87 -46.94
C THR A 526 -17.92 54.24 -46.99
N ALA A 527 -18.49 54.69 -45.85
CA ALA A 527 -19.85 55.19 -45.76
C ALA A 527 -19.89 56.62 -45.15
N ASP A 528 -19.25 57.56 -45.88
CA ASP A 528 -19.50 59.01 -45.75
C ASP A 528 -19.39 59.68 -47.14
#